data_bca850305ee7e522a3fa68cdb276d0e3
#
_entry.id   bca850305ee7e522a3fa68cdb276d0e3
#
_cell.length_a   1.000
_cell.length_b   1.000
_cell.length_c   1.000
_cell.angle_alpha   90.00
_cell.angle_beta   90.00
_cell.angle_gamma   90.00
#
_symmetry.space_group_name_H-M   'P 1'
#
loop_
_entity.id
_entity.type
_entity.pdbx_description
1 polymer ?
#
loop_
_entity_poly.entity_id
_entity_poly.type
_entity_poly.pdbx_seq_one_letter_code
_entity_poly.pdbx_strand_id
1 'polypeptide(L)'
;MLDAVIAVITNGEKVLFIQRAPNIRGGGHWAPVSGEVEAGESQEAAVVREAMEEVGLTVQPIRKVWENVSTLGTFTLHWWMAQYVSGELMPNPAEVSDARWLTVDEICRMDGTFEGDREFYRNILPALAAANE
;
A
#
# COMPACT_ATOMS: atom_id res chain seq x y z
N MET A 1 4.87 -14.80 -13.75
CA MET A 1 4.97 -13.57 -12.96
C MET A 1 4.34 -13.80 -11.59
N LEU A 2 4.94 -13.30 -10.55
CA LEU A 2 4.43 -13.42 -9.20
C LEU A 2 3.33 -12.39 -8.95
N ASP A 3 2.48 -12.64 -7.95
CA ASP A 3 1.42 -11.72 -7.56
C ASP A 3 1.74 -11.08 -6.21
N ALA A 4 1.52 -9.78 -6.12
CA ALA A 4 1.65 -9.02 -4.88
C ALA A 4 0.44 -8.11 -4.71
N VAL A 5 0.11 -7.79 -3.46
CA VAL A 5 -0.94 -6.83 -3.14
C VAL A 5 -0.33 -5.52 -2.68
N ILE A 6 -1.00 -4.43 -3.03
CA ILE A 6 -0.73 -3.09 -2.52
C ILE A 6 -1.97 -2.70 -1.71
N ALA A 7 -1.77 -2.37 -0.45
CA ALA A 7 -2.87 -2.00 0.45
C ALA A 7 -2.92 -0.49 0.62
N VAL A 8 -3.94 0.14 0.03
CA VAL A 8 -4.22 1.56 0.21
C VAL A 8 -5.13 1.68 1.43
N ILE A 9 -4.50 1.85 2.60
CA ILE A 9 -5.21 1.84 3.89
C ILE A 9 -5.68 3.25 4.21
N THR A 10 -6.98 3.42 4.32
CA THR A 10 -7.59 4.73 4.59
C THR A 10 -8.08 4.81 6.04
N ASN A 11 -7.95 6.00 6.62
CA ASN A 11 -8.54 6.37 7.91
C ASN A 11 -9.03 7.81 7.78
N GLY A 12 -10.34 7.98 7.52
CA GLY A 12 -10.88 9.27 7.14
C GLY A 12 -10.28 9.76 5.82
N GLU A 13 -9.74 10.97 5.82
CA GLU A 13 -9.12 11.59 4.64
C GLU A 13 -7.63 11.25 4.47
N LYS A 14 -7.08 10.47 5.41
CA LYS A 14 -5.66 10.11 5.39
C LYS A 14 -5.44 8.70 4.92
N VAL A 15 -4.29 8.49 4.32
CA VAL A 15 -3.84 7.22 3.77
C VAL A 15 -2.51 6.87 4.44
N LEU A 16 -2.31 5.59 4.72
CA LEU A 16 -1.05 5.15 5.32
C LEU A 16 0.03 5.04 4.26
N PHE A 17 1.16 5.69 4.53
CA PHE A 17 2.41 5.48 3.81
C PHE A 17 3.49 5.02 4.76
N ILE A 18 4.32 4.11 4.28
CA ILE A 18 5.47 3.59 5.01
C ILE A 18 6.77 3.91 4.26
N GLN A 19 7.84 4.04 5.01
CA GLN A 19 9.18 4.06 4.43
C GLN A 19 9.76 2.65 4.54
N ARG A 20 10.15 2.08 3.41
CA ARG A 20 10.71 0.72 3.36
C ARG A 20 12.08 0.71 4.03
N ALA A 21 12.33 -0.33 4.81
CA ALA A 21 13.62 -0.49 5.49
C ALA A 21 14.78 -0.52 4.47
N PRO A 22 15.98 -0.01 4.84
CA PRO A 22 17.06 0.15 3.85
C PRO A 22 17.60 -1.16 3.30
N ASN A 23 17.42 -2.28 4.00
CA ASN A 23 18.02 -3.56 3.64
C ASN A 23 17.11 -4.47 2.82
N ILE A 24 15.92 -4.02 2.44
CA ILE A 24 14.99 -4.80 1.62
C ILE A 24 14.83 -4.18 0.24
N ARG A 25 14.13 -4.89 -0.65
CA ARG A 25 13.84 -4.40 -2.00
C ARG A 25 13.15 -3.04 -1.93
N GLY A 26 13.63 -2.07 -2.70
CA GLY A 26 13.08 -0.72 -2.70
C GLY A 26 13.35 0.07 -1.42
N GLY A 27 14.39 -0.31 -0.67
CA GLY A 27 14.74 0.32 0.60
C GLY A 27 14.84 1.83 0.52
N GLY A 28 14.32 2.51 1.54
CA GLY A 28 14.29 3.96 1.62
C GLY A 28 13.14 4.63 0.88
N HIS A 29 12.44 3.93 -0.03
CA HIS A 29 11.28 4.48 -0.71
C HIS A 29 10.07 4.57 0.22
N TRP A 30 9.27 5.60 0.02
CA TRP A 30 7.96 5.72 0.64
C TRP A 30 6.89 5.08 -0.26
N ALA A 31 6.03 4.26 0.31
CA ALA A 31 5.07 3.45 -0.43
C ALA A 31 3.90 3.02 0.46
N PRO A 32 2.81 2.53 -0.11
CA PRO A 32 1.80 1.80 0.67
C PRO A 32 2.36 0.51 1.24
N VAL A 33 1.66 -0.09 2.19
CA VAL A 33 1.91 -1.46 2.63
C VAL A 33 1.75 -2.40 1.44
N SER A 34 2.66 -3.35 1.29
CA SER A 34 2.63 -4.29 0.18
C SER A 34 3.27 -5.62 0.55
N GLY A 35 2.96 -6.66 -0.20
CA GLY A 35 3.61 -7.94 -0.03
C GLY A 35 3.14 -8.99 -1.01
N GLU A 36 3.93 -10.04 -1.12
CA GLU A 36 3.65 -11.15 -2.02
C GLU A 36 2.47 -11.98 -1.52
N VAL A 37 1.59 -12.38 -2.46
CA VAL A 37 0.49 -13.30 -2.17
C VAL A 37 1.07 -14.71 -2.04
N GLU A 38 0.80 -15.37 -0.91
CA GLU A 38 1.30 -16.71 -0.64
C GLU A 38 0.45 -17.77 -1.36
N ALA A 39 1.02 -18.96 -1.55
CA ALA A 39 0.33 -20.06 -2.18
C ALA A 39 -0.97 -20.39 -1.40
N GLY A 40 -2.10 -20.46 -2.12
CA GLY A 40 -3.40 -20.75 -1.52
C GLY A 40 -4.06 -19.59 -0.79
N GLU A 41 -3.40 -18.42 -0.74
CA GLU A 41 -3.92 -17.24 -0.07
C GLU A 41 -4.72 -16.38 -1.06
N SER A 42 -5.87 -15.83 -0.61
CA SER A 42 -6.59 -14.83 -1.41
C SER A 42 -5.87 -13.50 -1.34
N GLN A 43 -6.14 -12.62 -2.30
CA GLN A 43 -5.57 -11.27 -2.26
C GLN A 43 -6.05 -10.49 -1.03
N GLU A 44 -7.33 -10.63 -0.66
CA GLU A 44 -7.88 -9.99 0.54
C GLU A 44 -7.16 -10.46 1.80
N ALA A 45 -6.93 -11.75 1.94
CA ALA A 45 -6.19 -12.30 3.09
C ALA A 45 -4.75 -11.79 3.13
N ALA A 46 -4.10 -11.65 1.97
CA ALA A 46 -2.76 -11.07 1.88
C ALA A 46 -2.73 -9.62 2.36
N VAL A 47 -3.74 -8.81 1.98
CA VAL A 47 -3.86 -7.42 2.45
C VAL A 47 -3.94 -7.37 3.98
N VAL A 48 -4.79 -8.20 4.58
CA VAL A 48 -4.95 -8.25 6.04
C VAL A 48 -3.66 -8.69 6.73
N ARG A 49 -3.04 -9.74 6.22
CA ARG A 49 -1.80 -10.29 6.78
C ARG A 49 -0.66 -9.27 6.72
N GLU A 50 -0.44 -8.66 5.57
CA GLU A 50 0.65 -7.69 5.37
C GLU A 50 0.48 -6.45 6.25
N ALA A 51 -0.75 -5.94 6.40
CA ALA A 51 -1.00 -4.81 7.30
C ALA A 51 -0.64 -5.16 8.74
N MET A 52 -0.97 -6.35 9.20
CA MET A 52 -0.62 -6.79 10.54
C MET A 52 0.89 -6.99 10.69
N GLU A 53 1.53 -7.67 9.74
CA GLU A 53 2.97 -7.95 9.80
C GLU A 53 3.83 -6.69 9.74
N GLU A 54 3.49 -5.74 8.87
CA GLU A 54 4.33 -4.56 8.62
C GLU A 54 4.08 -3.43 9.62
N VAL A 55 2.84 -3.18 10.01
CA VAL A 55 2.49 -2.01 10.83
C VAL A 55 1.59 -2.29 12.02
N GLY A 56 1.21 -3.54 12.27
CA GLY A 56 0.41 -3.93 13.45
C GLY A 56 -1.04 -3.48 13.40
N LEU A 57 -1.57 -3.18 12.22
CA LEU A 57 -2.94 -2.72 12.08
C LEU A 57 -3.89 -3.83 11.61
N THR A 58 -5.11 -3.80 12.15
CA THR A 58 -6.23 -4.56 11.60
C THR A 58 -6.94 -3.70 10.59
N VAL A 59 -7.07 -4.22 9.37
CA VAL A 59 -7.73 -3.51 8.27
C VAL A 59 -8.80 -4.40 7.63
N GLN A 60 -9.76 -3.78 6.96
CA GLN A 60 -10.78 -4.47 6.19
C GLN A 60 -10.58 -4.16 4.71
N PRO A 61 -10.26 -5.16 3.88
CA PRO A 61 -10.24 -4.97 2.43
C PRO A 61 -11.64 -4.60 1.92
N ILE A 62 -11.72 -3.57 1.09
CA ILE A 62 -13.00 -3.07 0.57
C ILE A 62 -13.20 -3.55 -0.86
N ARG A 63 -12.26 -3.23 -1.76
CA ARG A 63 -12.32 -3.67 -3.15
C ARG A 63 -10.98 -3.49 -3.84
N LYS A 64 -10.75 -4.30 -4.88
CA LYS A 64 -9.62 -4.12 -5.79
C LYS A 64 -9.95 -2.97 -6.75
N VAL A 65 -9.01 -2.05 -6.94
CA VAL A 65 -9.24 -0.82 -7.70
C VAL A 65 -8.31 -0.64 -8.88
N TRP A 66 -7.18 -1.31 -8.94
CA TRP A 66 -6.21 -1.16 -10.01
C TRP A 66 -5.25 -2.34 -10.06
N GLU A 67 -4.56 -2.46 -11.19
CA GLU A 67 -3.56 -3.48 -11.40
C GLU A 67 -2.47 -2.91 -12.31
N ASN A 68 -1.22 -3.16 -11.97
CA ASN A 68 -0.09 -2.81 -12.81
C ASN A 68 1.04 -3.80 -12.62
N VAL A 69 2.12 -3.63 -13.35
CA VAL A 69 3.30 -4.48 -13.25
C VAL A 69 4.41 -3.68 -12.56
N SER A 70 5.14 -4.35 -11.66
CA SER A 70 6.28 -3.71 -10.98
C SER A 70 7.36 -3.28 -11.98
N THR A 71 8.15 -2.27 -11.60
CA THR A 71 9.16 -1.66 -12.47
C THR A 71 10.10 -2.68 -13.10
N LEU A 72 10.50 -3.71 -12.34
CA LEU A 72 11.40 -4.76 -12.84
C LEU A 72 10.67 -5.93 -13.51
N GLY A 73 9.34 -5.88 -13.61
CA GLY A 73 8.54 -6.91 -14.27
C GLY A 73 8.40 -8.21 -13.48
N THR A 74 8.76 -8.23 -12.20
CA THR A 74 8.71 -9.44 -11.36
C THR A 74 7.30 -9.74 -10.87
N PHE A 75 6.53 -8.70 -10.57
CA PHE A 75 5.22 -8.82 -9.94
C PHE A 75 4.11 -8.19 -10.76
N THR A 76 2.94 -8.83 -10.76
CA THR A 76 1.67 -8.16 -11.01
C THR A 76 1.22 -7.60 -9.67
N LEU A 77 0.98 -6.29 -9.63
CA LEU A 77 0.59 -5.57 -8.43
C LEU A 77 -0.92 -5.36 -8.43
N HIS A 78 -1.58 -5.90 -7.41
CA HIS A 78 -3.03 -5.83 -7.25
C HIS A 78 -3.34 -4.80 -6.16
N TRP A 79 -3.93 -3.68 -6.55
CA TRP A 79 -4.18 -2.55 -5.66
C TRP A 79 -5.55 -2.66 -5.02
N TRP A 80 -5.55 -2.70 -3.68
CA TRP A 80 -6.76 -2.86 -2.88
C TRP A 80 -6.97 -1.64 -1.99
N MET A 81 -8.19 -1.09 -2.02
CA MET A 81 -8.63 -0.16 -0.99
C MET A 81 -8.93 -0.96 0.25
N ALA A 82 -8.41 -0.52 1.39
CA ALA A 82 -8.64 -1.14 2.68
C ALA A 82 -8.91 -0.07 3.71
N GLN A 83 -9.77 -0.38 4.69
CA GLN A 83 -10.14 0.56 5.73
C GLN A 83 -9.49 0.17 7.05
N TYR A 84 -8.93 1.15 7.74
CA TYR A 84 -8.45 0.97 9.12
C TYR A 84 -9.62 0.57 10.02
N VAL A 85 -9.41 -0.47 10.82
CA VAL A 85 -10.39 -0.94 11.81
C VAL A 85 -9.89 -0.69 13.22
N SER A 86 -8.68 -1.14 13.55
CA SER A 86 -8.14 -1.00 14.90
C SER A 86 -6.62 -1.20 14.92
N GLY A 87 -6.01 -0.91 16.06
CA GLY A 87 -4.59 -1.09 16.31
C GLY A 87 -3.84 0.22 16.30
N GLU A 88 -2.64 0.22 16.88
CA GLU A 88 -1.70 1.34 16.85
C GLU A 88 -0.57 1.04 15.88
N LEU A 89 -0.08 2.07 15.20
CA LEU A 89 1.06 1.91 14.30
C LEU A 89 2.26 1.35 15.07
N MET A 90 2.66 0.15 14.69
CA MET A 90 3.83 -0.54 15.24
C MET A 90 4.66 -1.05 14.06
N PRO A 91 5.49 -0.19 13.46
CA PRO A 91 6.31 -0.60 12.32
C PRO A 91 7.24 -1.75 12.69
N ASN A 92 7.25 -2.78 11.85
CA ASN A 92 8.20 -3.87 11.96
C ASN A 92 9.55 -3.40 11.43
N PRO A 93 10.58 -3.23 12.27
CA PRO A 93 11.84 -2.62 11.84
C PRO A 93 12.61 -3.43 10.80
N ALA A 94 12.30 -4.72 10.64
CA ALA A 94 12.90 -5.54 9.58
C ALA A 94 12.41 -5.13 8.18
N GLU A 95 11.23 -4.52 8.09
CA GLU A 95 10.59 -4.18 6.81
C GLU A 95 10.26 -2.70 6.66
N VAL A 96 10.03 -2.00 7.78
CA VAL A 96 9.52 -0.62 7.80
C VAL A 96 10.33 0.23 8.76
N SER A 97 10.91 1.32 8.26
CA SER A 97 11.66 2.26 9.10
C SER A 97 10.81 3.43 9.62
N ASP A 98 9.70 3.77 8.96
CA ASP A 98 8.78 4.81 9.39
C ASP A 98 7.39 4.57 8.81
N ALA A 99 6.36 5.07 9.47
CA ALA A 99 4.97 4.96 8.99
C ALA A 99 4.22 6.23 9.36
N ARG A 100 3.47 6.78 8.39
CA ARG A 100 2.74 8.04 8.56
C ARG A 100 1.38 7.99 7.91
N TRP A 101 0.42 8.61 8.56
CA TRP A 101 -0.87 8.94 7.98
C TRP A 101 -0.74 10.25 7.23
N LEU A 102 -0.97 10.23 5.92
CA LEU A 102 -0.79 11.40 5.04
C LEU A 102 -2.05 11.65 4.22
N THR A 103 -2.27 12.91 3.85
CA THR A 103 -3.28 13.24 2.84
C THR A 103 -2.75 12.85 1.45
N VAL A 104 -3.65 12.69 0.50
CA VAL A 104 -3.27 12.42 -0.90
C VAL A 104 -2.40 13.55 -1.45
N ASP A 105 -2.71 14.80 -1.11
CA ASP A 105 -1.89 15.95 -1.52
C ASP A 105 -0.45 15.85 -1.00
N GLU A 106 -0.28 15.46 0.26
CA GLU A 106 1.04 15.26 0.84
C GLU A 106 1.80 14.15 0.11
N ILE A 107 1.13 13.05 -0.22
CA ILE A 107 1.72 11.93 -0.97
C ILE A 107 2.17 12.40 -2.36
N CYS A 108 1.33 13.17 -3.06
CA CYS A 108 1.64 13.65 -4.41
C CYS A 108 2.83 14.60 -4.44
N ARG A 109 3.19 15.20 -3.30
CA ARG A 109 4.34 16.11 -3.18
C ARG A 109 5.59 15.43 -2.66
N MET A 110 5.51 14.16 -2.28
CA MET A 110 6.66 13.45 -1.72
C MET A 110 7.69 13.11 -2.78
N ASP A 111 8.96 13.18 -2.39
CA ASP A 111 10.05 12.55 -3.13
C ASP A 111 10.27 11.12 -2.63
N GLY A 112 10.98 10.31 -3.42
CA GLY A 112 11.33 8.97 -3.00
C GLY A 112 10.19 7.94 -3.06
N THR A 113 9.18 8.20 -3.89
CA THR A 113 8.10 7.25 -4.16
C THR A 113 8.35 6.49 -5.45
N PHE A 114 7.68 5.33 -5.61
CA PHE A 114 7.74 4.57 -6.86
C PHE A 114 6.87 5.23 -7.94
N GLU A 115 7.26 5.04 -9.21
CA GLU A 115 6.53 5.60 -10.34
C GLU A 115 5.06 5.15 -10.37
N GLY A 116 4.81 3.85 -10.13
CA GLY A 116 3.45 3.30 -10.09
C GLY A 116 2.60 3.92 -8.99
N ASP A 117 3.21 4.22 -7.84
CA ASP A 117 2.52 4.88 -6.74
C ASP A 117 2.12 6.30 -7.12
N ARG A 118 3.02 7.05 -7.77
CA ARG A 118 2.69 8.40 -8.27
C ARG A 118 1.54 8.37 -9.27
N GLU A 119 1.55 7.40 -10.18
CA GLU A 119 0.47 7.21 -11.16
C GLU A 119 -0.86 6.98 -10.45
N PHE A 120 -0.88 6.08 -9.46
CA PHE A 120 -2.10 5.75 -8.73
C PHE A 120 -2.66 6.98 -8.00
N TYR A 121 -1.85 7.65 -7.19
CA TYR A 121 -2.35 8.75 -6.36
C TYR A 121 -2.67 10.02 -7.14
N ARG A 122 -1.99 10.27 -8.26
CA ARG A 122 -2.23 11.46 -9.09
C ARG A 122 -3.39 11.28 -10.06
N ASN A 123 -3.55 10.08 -10.63
CA ASN A 123 -4.45 9.87 -11.76
C ASN A 123 -5.55 8.85 -11.49
N ILE A 124 -5.24 7.73 -10.85
CA ILE A 124 -6.20 6.63 -10.69
C ILE A 124 -7.16 6.92 -9.53
N LEU A 125 -6.64 7.23 -8.36
CA LEU A 125 -7.47 7.46 -7.18
C LEU A 125 -8.42 8.65 -7.34
N PRO A 126 -8.00 9.81 -7.87
CA PRO A 126 -8.93 10.92 -8.12
C PRO A 126 -10.06 10.56 -9.10
N ALA A 127 -9.76 9.77 -10.14
CA ALA A 127 -10.76 9.31 -11.09
C ALA A 127 -11.79 8.37 -10.44
N LEU A 128 -11.36 7.51 -9.52
CA LEU A 128 -12.26 6.64 -8.77
C LEU A 128 -13.18 7.44 -7.84
N ALA A 129 -12.64 8.45 -7.17
CA ALA A 129 -13.42 9.34 -6.31
C ALA A 129 -14.47 10.11 -7.12
N ALA A 130 -14.10 10.63 -8.29
CA ALA A 130 -15.01 11.34 -9.19
C ALA A 130 -16.14 10.43 -9.69
N ALA A 131 -15.82 9.17 -10.00
CA ALA A 131 -16.81 8.20 -10.49
C ALA A 131 -17.86 7.82 -9.43
N ASN A 132 -17.55 8.01 -8.15
CA ASN A 132 -18.45 7.70 -7.03
C ASN A 132 -19.31 8.89 -6.58
N GLU A 133 -19.13 10.03 -7.19
CA GLU A 133 -19.96 11.23 -6.91
C GLU A 133 -21.28 11.20 -7.75
#